data_7e704042407f628c9ae7b04289be9886
#
_entry.id   7e704042407f628c9ae7b04289be9886
#
_cell.length_a   1.000
_cell.length_b   1.000
_cell.length_c   1.000
_cell.angle_alpha   90.00
_cell.angle_beta   90.00
_cell.angle_gamma   90.00
#
_symmetry.space_group_name_H-M   'P 1'
#
loop_
_entity.id
_entity.type
_entity.pdbx_description
1 polymer ?
#
loop_
_entity_poly.entity_id
_entity_poly.type
_entity_poly.pdbx_seq_one_letter_code
_entity_poly.pdbx_strand_id
1 'polypeptide(L)'
;VYPVPLSDIAKNQIKAYITKNIVALGALTGLFNLPVESLKDSIKAKFSRKGEKIVSMNYQALEAGINYVKENLVKKDGFEFPPPIGLKDVVIMEGNQAIAKGCVAAGCQFYAAYPITPATSVGNYIVEDLIRKDGWLYQAEDEIASLAMAIGASFAGAKAMTATSGPGLSLMSEFIGYAGMTETPVVIVDVQRVGPATGMPTKHEQGDLYHAVYGSHGEIPRAVLAPISVEDSFYMAVEAFNLAEKYQMPVIMLTDAAMSLRAEAFPTPDLSKLNIVNRLIYNSEEDKEQKFIRHGRFLRYALFTEDGITPMGIPGDPNAIHAITGLERQENSDPRNRPDIRTYQMNKRFKKLEKLLEEDYDRFIEIDAPYKDADIGIITWGLTASITKEAVQRLRSRGLKINAMYPRLLWPVKEDVFEFFAKSSKRILIPETNYYGQLATIVKDRTHIRPISYNIYRGEPFIPKEIEDIVDFLMENQEITEGRFTPEHIYGEKAYGLI
;
A
#
# COMPACT_ATOMS: atom_id res chain seq x y z
N VAL A 1 -20.43 -12.73 26.91
CA VAL A 1 -19.18 -13.40 27.30
C VAL A 1 -19.46 -14.87 27.56
N TYR A 2 -18.65 -15.76 26.97
CA TYR A 2 -18.71 -17.21 27.17
C TYR A 2 -17.48 -17.64 27.99
N PRO A 3 -17.63 -17.94 29.30
CA PRO A 3 -16.52 -18.31 30.17
C PRO A 3 -16.05 -19.72 29.86
N VAL A 4 -14.80 -19.86 29.36
CA VAL A 4 -14.15 -21.16 29.12
C VAL A 4 -12.83 -21.20 29.90
N PRO A 5 -12.60 -22.19 30.80
CA PRO A 5 -11.39 -22.27 31.60
C PRO A 5 -10.22 -22.87 30.79
N LEU A 6 -9.79 -22.16 29.74
CA LEU A 6 -8.80 -22.61 28.76
C LEU A 6 -7.49 -23.11 29.39
N SER A 7 -6.99 -22.39 30.38
CA SER A 7 -5.75 -22.74 31.07
C SER A 7 -5.89 -24.00 31.91
N ASP A 8 -7.04 -24.18 32.55
CA ASP A 8 -7.33 -25.34 33.40
C ASP A 8 -7.46 -26.60 32.54
N ILE A 9 -8.22 -26.56 31.47
CA ILE A 9 -8.36 -27.64 30.49
C ILE A 9 -6.98 -28.04 29.94
N ALA A 10 -6.18 -27.11 29.48
CA ALA A 10 -4.87 -27.40 28.92
C ALA A 10 -3.91 -27.98 29.94
N LYS A 11 -3.93 -27.51 31.20
CA LYS A 11 -3.02 -27.92 32.27
C LYS A 11 -3.45 -29.25 32.92
N ASN A 12 -4.74 -29.38 33.24
CA ASN A 12 -5.21 -30.48 34.09
C ASN A 12 -5.78 -31.66 33.28
N GLN A 13 -6.46 -31.40 32.15
CA GLN A 13 -7.00 -32.51 31.29
C GLN A 13 -5.96 -32.93 30.25
N ILE A 14 -5.37 -32.00 29.50
CA ILE A 14 -4.40 -32.34 28.42
C ILE A 14 -3.00 -32.56 28.98
N LYS A 15 -2.70 -32.06 30.19
CA LYS A 15 -1.38 -32.06 30.83
C LYS A 15 -0.28 -31.34 30.01
N ALA A 16 -0.68 -30.38 29.19
CA ALA A 16 0.20 -29.61 28.32
C ALA A 16 -0.29 -28.19 28.17
N TYR A 17 0.18 -27.28 29.03
CA TYR A 17 -0.25 -25.88 29.05
C TYR A 17 -0.07 -25.17 27.70
N ILE A 18 0.96 -25.56 26.93
CA ILE A 18 1.25 -25.00 25.58
C ILE A 18 0.08 -25.20 24.60
N THR A 19 -0.84 -26.15 24.85
CA THR A 19 -2.02 -26.39 23.99
C THR A 19 -3.20 -25.48 24.26
N LYS A 20 -3.09 -24.52 25.19
CA LYS A 20 -4.17 -23.60 25.58
C LYS A 20 -4.84 -22.91 24.38
N ASN A 21 -4.06 -22.48 23.38
CA ASN A 21 -4.61 -21.83 22.18
C ASN A 21 -5.41 -22.82 21.31
N ILE A 22 -5.05 -24.10 21.32
CA ILE A 22 -5.81 -25.14 20.59
C ILE A 22 -7.12 -25.45 21.33
N VAL A 23 -7.10 -25.44 22.68
CA VAL A 23 -8.33 -25.53 23.48
C VAL A 23 -9.27 -24.34 23.17
N ALA A 24 -8.71 -23.12 23.04
CA ALA A 24 -9.48 -21.94 22.65
C ALA A 24 -10.10 -22.11 21.25
N LEU A 25 -9.32 -22.62 20.29
CA LEU A 25 -9.80 -22.93 18.94
C LEU A 25 -10.94 -23.96 18.99
N GLY A 26 -10.83 -25.00 19.84
CA GLY A 26 -11.89 -25.97 20.07
C GLY A 26 -13.15 -25.32 20.66
N ALA A 27 -13.00 -24.42 21.61
CA ALA A 27 -14.13 -23.70 22.19
C ALA A 27 -14.83 -22.82 21.14
N LEU A 28 -14.08 -22.11 20.31
CA LEU A 28 -14.65 -21.33 19.18
C LEU A 28 -15.38 -22.26 18.20
N THR A 29 -14.81 -23.44 17.93
CA THR A 29 -15.43 -24.44 17.06
C THR A 29 -16.78 -24.92 17.62
N GLY A 30 -16.84 -25.17 18.92
CA GLY A 30 -18.09 -25.56 19.59
C GLY A 30 -19.15 -24.48 19.63
N LEU A 31 -18.73 -23.18 19.69
CA LEU A 31 -19.63 -22.04 19.71
C LEU A 31 -20.13 -21.65 18.30
N PHE A 32 -19.27 -21.73 17.29
CA PHE A 32 -19.53 -21.11 15.98
C PHE A 32 -19.50 -22.11 14.81
N ASN A 33 -19.48 -23.40 15.08
CA ASN A 33 -19.59 -24.45 14.05
C ASN A 33 -18.47 -24.44 13.01
N LEU A 34 -17.21 -24.19 13.42
CA LEU A 34 -16.08 -24.23 12.51
C LEU A 34 -15.85 -25.65 11.95
N PRO A 35 -15.31 -25.80 10.73
CA PRO A 35 -15.10 -27.09 10.10
C PRO A 35 -13.96 -27.87 10.79
N VAL A 36 -14.32 -28.84 11.61
CA VAL A 36 -13.39 -29.63 12.47
C VAL A 36 -12.28 -30.32 11.67
N GLU A 37 -12.61 -30.93 10.53
CA GLU A 37 -11.62 -31.67 9.73
C GLU A 37 -10.56 -30.74 9.15
N SER A 38 -10.95 -29.55 8.64
CA SER A 38 -9.99 -28.53 8.16
C SER A 38 -9.06 -28.05 9.26
N LEU A 39 -9.56 -27.95 10.51
CA LEU A 39 -8.73 -27.60 11.67
C LEU A 39 -7.77 -28.70 12.03
N LYS A 40 -8.20 -29.99 11.98
CA LYS A 40 -7.32 -31.13 12.17
C LYS A 40 -6.22 -31.20 11.11
N ASP A 41 -6.55 -30.96 9.86
CA ASP A 41 -5.56 -30.90 8.77
C ASP A 41 -4.53 -29.78 9.00
N SER A 42 -4.98 -28.61 9.41
CA SER A 42 -4.11 -27.47 9.75
C SER A 42 -3.19 -27.79 10.94
N ILE A 43 -3.71 -28.45 12.00
CA ILE A 43 -2.92 -28.90 13.13
C ILE A 43 -1.87 -29.92 12.67
N LYS A 44 -2.26 -30.88 11.84
CA LYS A 44 -1.35 -31.89 11.29
C LYS A 44 -0.24 -31.25 10.46
N ALA A 45 -0.60 -30.35 9.54
CA ALA A 45 0.37 -29.64 8.71
C ALA A 45 1.40 -28.87 9.56
N LYS A 46 0.94 -28.17 10.61
CA LYS A 46 1.80 -27.36 11.49
C LYS A 46 2.70 -28.16 12.41
N PHE A 47 2.22 -29.30 12.93
CA PHE A 47 2.90 -30.01 13.99
C PHE A 47 3.48 -31.38 13.57
N SER A 48 3.24 -31.88 12.35
CA SER A 48 3.75 -33.17 11.86
C SER A 48 5.26 -33.34 12.01
N ARG A 49 6.04 -32.26 11.75
CA ARG A 49 7.50 -32.29 11.94
C ARG A 49 7.96 -32.50 13.39
N LYS A 50 7.06 -32.32 14.38
CA LYS A 50 7.33 -32.51 15.81
C LYS A 50 6.93 -33.90 16.29
N GLY A 51 6.42 -34.78 15.42
CA GLY A 51 6.02 -36.12 15.65
C GLY A 51 4.53 -36.31 15.99
N GLU A 52 4.03 -37.53 15.76
CA GLU A 52 2.60 -37.86 15.88
C GLU A 52 2.03 -37.67 17.29
N LYS A 53 2.86 -37.86 18.32
CA LYS A 53 2.45 -37.60 19.71
C LYS A 53 2.02 -36.17 19.95
N ILE A 54 2.71 -35.19 19.33
CA ILE A 54 2.38 -33.79 19.42
C ILE A 54 1.10 -33.46 18.63
N VAL A 55 0.94 -34.04 17.45
CA VAL A 55 -0.29 -33.90 16.65
C VAL A 55 -1.50 -34.44 17.41
N SER A 56 -1.41 -35.67 17.95
CA SER A 56 -2.49 -36.30 18.74
C SER A 56 -2.86 -35.47 19.97
N MET A 57 -1.87 -34.97 20.70
CA MET A 57 -2.09 -34.11 21.86
C MET A 57 -2.86 -32.82 21.48
N ASN A 58 -2.57 -32.19 20.32
CA ASN A 58 -3.28 -31.04 19.85
C ASN A 58 -4.71 -31.39 19.39
N TYR A 59 -4.94 -32.56 18.80
CA TYR A 59 -6.30 -33.03 18.51
C TYR A 59 -7.12 -33.21 19.80
N GLN A 60 -6.55 -33.81 20.84
CA GLN A 60 -7.21 -33.92 22.13
C GLN A 60 -7.54 -32.55 22.73
N ALA A 61 -6.65 -31.57 22.59
CA ALA A 61 -6.89 -30.20 23.06
C ALA A 61 -8.04 -29.53 22.29
N LEU A 62 -8.12 -29.73 20.98
CA LEU A 62 -9.22 -29.24 20.15
C LEU A 62 -10.55 -29.85 20.60
N GLU A 63 -10.60 -31.16 20.74
CA GLU A 63 -11.79 -31.91 21.16
C GLU A 63 -12.23 -31.52 22.58
N ALA A 64 -11.30 -31.34 23.51
CA ALA A 64 -11.62 -30.90 24.87
C ALA A 64 -12.29 -29.51 24.90
N GLY A 65 -11.83 -28.60 24.06
CA GLY A 65 -12.47 -27.27 23.91
C GLY A 65 -13.88 -27.36 23.33
N ILE A 66 -14.10 -28.18 22.29
CA ILE A 66 -15.41 -28.45 21.69
C ILE A 66 -16.39 -29.05 22.72
N ASN A 67 -15.93 -30.12 23.43
CA ASN A 67 -16.76 -30.82 24.38
C ASN A 67 -17.12 -29.98 25.57
N TYR A 68 -16.18 -29.15 26.08
CA TYR A 68 -16.48 -28.24 27.19
C TYR A 68 -17.64 -27.31 26.84
N VAL A 69 -17.62 -26.71 25.63
CA VAL A 69 -18.70 -25.82 25.17
C VAL A 69 -20.03 -26.56 25.07
N LYS A 70 -20.03 -27.75 24.46
CA LYS A 70 -21.27 -28.53 24.29
C LYS A 70 -21.90 -28.97 25.63
N GLU A 71 -21.06 -29.24 26.62
CA GLU A 71 -21.52 -29.78 27.93
C GLU A 71 -21.87 -28.67 28.92
N ASN A 72 -21.20 -27.49 28.84
CA ASN A 72 -21.24 -26.51 29.93
C ASN A 72 -21.79 -25.14 29.51
N LEU A 73 -21.99 -24.88 28.21
CA LEU A 73 -22.41 -23.59 27.74
C LEU A 73 -23.68 -23.63 26.89
N VAL A 74 -24.54 -22.63 27.08
CA VAL A 74 -25.68 -22.36 26.20
C VAL A 74 -25.35 -21.14 25.37
N LYS A 75 -25.33 -21.28 24.06
CA LYS A 75 -25.13 -20.16 23.14
C LYS A 75 -26.29 -19.19 23.20
N LYS A 76 -26.00 -17.90 23.38
CA LYS A 76 -26.99 -16.86 23.60
C LYS A 76 -27.14 -15.87 22.42
N ASP A 77 -26.25 -15.94 21.45
CA ASP A 77 -26.27 -15.13 20.24
C ASP A 77 -26.60 -15.98 19.00
N GLY A 78 -26.97 -15.33 17.92
CA GLY A 78 -27.32 -15.96 16.65
C GLY A 78 -26.16 -16.02 15.64
N PHE A 79 -24.92 -15.72 16.05
CA PHE A 79 -23.78 -15.75 15.14
C PHE A 79 -23.33 -17.18 14.85
N GLU A 80 -23.30 -17.54 13.57
CA GLU A 80 -22.73 -18.78 13.07
C GLU A 80 -21.88 -18.49 11.85
N PHE A 81 -20.79 -19.23 11.68
CA PHE A 81 -20.07 -19.17 10.41
C PHE A 81 -20.92 -19.84 9.33
N PRO A 82 -21.07 -19.22 8.16
CA PRO A 82 -21.73 -19.86 7.04
C PRO A 82 -20.93 -21.12 6.64
N PRO A 83 -21.58 -22.13 6.03
CA PRO A 83 -20.88 -23.30 5.51
C PRO A 83 -19.76 -22.86 4.56
N PRO A 84 -18.61 -23.55 4.53
CA PRO A 84 -17.51 -23.21 3.63
C PRO A 84 -17.98 -23.17 2.18
N ILE A 85 -17.74 -22.04 1.52
CA ILE A 85 -18.04 -21.85 0.10
C ILE A 85 -16.93 -22.48 -0.73
N GLY A 86 -16.60 -23.67 -0.68
CA GLY A 86 -15.60 -24.41 -1.48
C GLY A 86 -14.79 -23.59 -2.52
N LEU A 87 -14.18 -22.46 -2.10
CA LEU A 87 -13.34 -21.64 -2.96
C LEU A 87 -12.14 -22.49 -3.38
N LYS A 88 -11.95 -22.64 -4.68
CA LYS A 88 -10.75 -23.25 -5.25
C LYS A 88 -9.75 -22.15 -5.59
N ASP A 89 -8.46 -22.48 -5.54
CA ASP A 89 -7.37 -21.60 -5.98
C ASP A 89 -7.34 -20.25 -5.24
N VAL A 90 -7.48 -20.27 -3.91
CA VAL A 90 -7.30 -19.11 -3.04
C VAL A 90 -6.00 -19.21 -2.26
N VAL A 91 -5.42 -18.06 -2.00
CA VAL A 91 -4.30 -17.90 -1.07
C VAL A 91 -4.74 -17.06 0.14
N ILE A 92 -4.07 -17.27 1.26
CA ILE A 92 -4.18 -16.39 2.43
C ILE A 92 -2.83 -15.73 2.61
N MET A 93 -2.78 -14.40 2.58
CA MET A 93 -1.56 -13.63 2.77
C MET A 93 -1.80 -12.46 3.71
N GLU A 94 -0.74 -12.07 4.43
CA GLU A 94 -0.68 -10.76 5.09
C GLU A 94 -0.32 -9.67 4.06
N GLY A 95 -0.66 -8.41 4.34
CA GLY A 95 -0.41 -7.32 3.40
C GLY A 95 1.06 -7.18 3.01
N ASN A 96 1.98 -7.22 3.97
CA ASN A 96 3.42 -7.18 3.67
C ASN A 96 3.91 -8.40 2.87
N GLN A 97 3.28 -9.56 3.06
CA GLN A 97 3.55 -10.74 2.25
C GLN A 97 3.08 -10.55 0.80
N ALA A 98 1.88 -9.99 0.61
CA ALA A 98 1.34 -9.69 -0.72
C ALA A 98 2.23 -8.67 -1.46
N ILE A 99 2.68 -7.61 -0.78
CA ILE A 99 3.65 -6.64 -1.31
C ILE A 99 4.94 -7.35 -1.76
N ALA A 100 5.55 -8.15 -0.88
CA ALA A 100 6.78 -8.87 -1.19
C ALA A 100 6.63 -9.79 -2.42
N LYS A 101 5.52 -10.54 -2.49
CA LYS A 101 5.23 -11.42 -3.64
C LYS A 101 4.98 -10.62 -4.92
N GLY A 102 4.28 -9.49 -4.85
CA GLY A 102 4.07 -8.58 -5.98
C GLY A 102 5.38 -7.99 -6.50
N CYS A 103 6.28 -7.55 -5.61
CA CYS A 103 7.60 -7.05 -5.99
C CYS A 103 8.44 -8.11 -6.73
N VAL A 104 8.44 -9.35 -6.23
CA VAL A 104 9.14 -10.47 -6.90
C VAL A 104 8.49 -10.81 -8.24
N ALA A 105 7.15 -10.75 -8.34
CA ALA A 105 6.42 -10.94 -9.60
C ALA A 105 6.74 -9.85 -10.62
N ALA A 106 6.96 -8.60 -10.18
CA ALA A 106 7.40 -7.49 -11.01
C ALA A 106 8.84 -7.63 -11.54
N GLY A 107 9.59 -8.60 -11.01
CA GLY A 107 10.99 -8.83 -11.38
C GLY A 107 11.97 -8.05 -10.49
N CYS A 108 11.62 -7.72 -9.25
CA CYS A 108 12.57 -7.15 -8.29
C CYS A 108 13.80 -8.05 -8.15
N GLN A 109 15.00 -7.44 -8.24
CA GLN A 109 16.28 -8.12 -8.17
C GLN A 109 17.13 -7.66 -6.98
N PHE A 110 16.82 -6.48 -6.42
CA PHE A 110 17.60 -5.90 -5.33
C PHE A 110 16.69 -5.27 -4.28
N TYR A 111 16.86 -5.70 -3.05
CA TYR A 111 16.20 -5.15 -1.88
C TYR A 111 17.23 -4.73 -0.84
N ALA A 112 17.22 -3.47 -0.43
CA ALA A 112 18.00 -3.00 0.71
C ALA A 112 17.09 -2.24 1.67
N ALA A 113 17.17 -2.56 2.96
CA ALA A 113 16.36 -1.89 3.97
C ALA A 113 17.03 -1.89 5.35
N TYR A 114 16.66 -0.91 6.18
CA TYR A 114 16.89 -0.91 7.61
C TYR A 114 15.63 -1.41 8.34
N PRO A 115 15.75 -2.32 9.31
CA PRO A 115 14.59 -2.88 10.00
C PRO A 115 13.82 -1.82 10.79
N ILE A 116 12.55 -1.63 10.44
CA ILE A 116 11.64 -0.73 11.14
C ILE A 116 10.22 -1.33 11.17
N THR A 117 9.56 -1.26 12.34
CA THR A 117 8.16 -1.69 12.49
C THR A 117 7.22 -0.68 11.81
N PRO A 118 6.23 -1.14 10.98
CA PRO A 118 5.89 -2.53 10.68
C PRO A 118 6.46 -3.06 9.35
N ALA A 119 7.38 -2.35 8.67
CA ALA A 119 7.90 -2.68 7.35
C ALA A 119 8.85 -3.91 7.31
N THR A 120 9.45 -4.27 8.45
CA THR A 120 10.47 -5.35 8.52
C THR A 120 10.00 -6.66 7.89
N SER A 121 8.71 -7.01 8.02
CA SER A 121 8.20 -8.27 7.47
C SER A 121 8.17 -8.31 5.94
N VAL A 122 8.21 -7.17 5.23
CA VAL A 122 8.41 -7.17 3.76
C VAL A 122 9.71 -7.89 3.40
N GLY A 123 10.82 -7.52 4.09
CA GLY A 123 12.12 -8.18 3.90
C GLY A 123 12.09 -9.67 4.27
N ASN A 124 11.39 -10.04 5.36
CA ASN A 124 11.26 -11.43 5.78
C ASN A 124 10.53 -12.29 4.73
N TYR A 125 9.51 -11.74 4.07
CA TYR A 125 8.75 -12.47 3.04
C TYR A 125 9.43 -12.46 1.68
N ILE A 126 10.20 -11.41 1.33
CA ILE A 126 10.82 -11.32 0.01
C ILE A 126 12.08 -12.18 -0.12
N VAL A 127 12.81 -12.42 1.00
CA VAL A 127 14.17 -12.98 0.98
C VAL A 127 14.27 -14.34 0.28
N GLU A 128 13.36 -15.26 0.57
CA GLU A 128 13.41 -16.60 -0.01
C GLU A 128 13.23 -16.59 -1.53
N ASP A 129 12.26 -15.82 -2.01
CA ASP A 129 11.96 -15.76 -3.44
C ASP A 129 13.01 -14.97 -4.21
N LEU A 130 13.53 -13.91 -3.58
CA LEU A 130 14.59 -13.10 -4.18
C LEU A 130 15.87 -13.91 -4.41
N ILE A 131 16.31 -14.68 -3.38
CA ILE A 131 17.48 -15.55 -3.49
C ILE A 131 17.28 -16.66 -4.53
N ARG A 132 16.08 -17.25 -4.61
CA ARG A 132 15.75 -18.27 -5.63
C ARG A 132 15.82 -17.75 -7.07
N LYS A 133 15.75 -16.43 -7.25
CA LYS A 133 15.83 -15.75 -8.54
C LYS A 133 17.16 -15.01 -8.75
N ASP A 134 18.22 -15.42 -8.03
CA ASP A 134 19.55 -14.81 -8.08
C ASP A 134 19.54 -13.32 -7.75
N GLY A 135 18.58 -12.88 -6.94
CA GLY A 135 18.49 -11.52 -6.45
C GLY A 135 19.28 -11.32 -5.15
N TRP A 136 19.39 -10.06 -4.73
CA TRP A 136 20.20 -9.63 -3.60
C TRP A 136 19.36 -8.94 -2.53
N LEU A 137 19.59 -9.30 -1.26
CA LEU A 137 19.01 -8.64 -0.10
C LEU A 137 20.12 -8.13 0.82
N TYR A 138 20.03 -6.84 1.18
CA TYR A 138 20.93 -6.23 2.15
C TYR A 138 20.18 -5.60 3.31
N GLN A 139 20.58 -5.91 4.52
CA GLN A 139 20.26 -5.11 5.69
C GLN A 139 21.29 -4.00 5.82
N ALA A 140 20.86 -2.77 5.56
CA ALA A 140 21.72 -1.60 5.63
C ALA A 140 21.89 -1.08 7.06
N GLU A 141 22.85 -0.19 7.27
CA GLU A 141 23.12 0.46 8.57
C GLU A 141 22.00 1.44 8.98
N ASP A 142 21.40 2.11 7.99
CA ASP A 142 20.28 3.05 8.16
C ASP A 142 19.45 3.16 6.88
N GLU A 143 18.39 3.96 6.91
CA GLU A 143 17.49 4.17 5.79
C GLU A 143 18.14 4.97 4.65
N ILE A 144 19.07 5.87 4.96
CA ILE A 144 19.80 6.66 3.96
C ILE A 144 20.63 5.70 3.09
N ALA A 145 21.41 4.83 3.73
CA ALA A 145 22.19 3.81 3.06
C ALA A 145 21.31 2.83 2.27
N SER A 146 20.16 2.44 2.81
CA SER A 146 19.20 1.54 2.16
C SER A 146 18.74 2.08 0.80
N LEU A 147 18.30 3.33 0.75
CA LEU A 147 17.82 3.94 -0.49
C LEU A 147 18.98 4.22 -1.45
N ALA A 148 20.13 4.65 -0.94
CA ALA A 148 21.33 4.84 -1.76
C ALA A 148 21.77 3.54 -2.46
N MET A 149 21.78 2.40 -1.75
CA MET A 149 22.06 1.08 -2.32
C MET A 149 21.05 0.69 -3.39
N ALA A 150 19.74 0.91 -3.14
CA ALA A 150 18.70 0.62 -4.12
C ALA A 150 18.84 1.46 -5.39
N ILE A 151 19.15 2.76 -5.27
CA ILE A 151 19.41 3.63 -6.41
C ILE A 151 20.67 3.18 -7.18
N GLY A 152 21.74 2.81 -6.48
CA GLY A 152 22.97 2.30 -7.10
C GLY A 152 22.72 1.00 -7.87
N ALA A 153 21.98 0.06 -7.29
CA ALA A 153 21.58 -1.19 -7.96
C ALA A 153 20.70 -0.91 -9.19
N SER A 154 19.77 0.03 -9.06
CA SER A 154 18.92 0.45 -10.17
C SER A 154 19.73 1.10 -11.29
N PHE A 155 20.69 1.96 -10.97
CA PHE A 155 21.60 2.52 -11.97
C PHE A 155 22.40 1.44 -12.71
N ALA A 156 22.76 0.35 -12.01
CA ALA A 156 23.41 -0.81 -12.61
C ALA A 156 22.46 -1.71 -13.44
N GLY A 157 21.19 -1.36 -13.56
CA GLY A 157 20.22 -2.05 -14.41
C GLY A 157 19.23 -2.94 -13.66
N ALA A 158 19.40 -3.16 -12.35
CA ALA A 158 18.49 -3.98 -11.56
C ALA A 158 17.16 -3.27 -11.28
N LYS A 159 16.07 -4.02 -11.16
CA LYS A 159 14.84 -3.53 -10.50
C LYS A 159 15.06 -3.54 -8.99
N ALA A 160 15.05 -2.37 -8.38
CA ALA A 160 15.47 -2.19 -6.99
C ALA A 160 14.43 -1.49 -6.13
N MET A 161 14.38 -1.86 -4.84
CA MET A 161 13.46 -1.27 -3.89
C MET A 161 14.02 -1.20 -2.47
N THR A 162 13.33 -0.42 -1.66
CA THR A 162 13.44 -0.42 -0.19
C THR A 162 12.06 -0.45 0.45
N ALA A 163 11.99 -0.86 1.71
CA ALA A 163 10.77 -0.75 2.51
C ALA A 163 11.10 -0.10 3.87
N THR A 164 10.25 0.83 4.29
CA THR A 164 10.43 1.63 5.49
C THR A 164 9.09 2.01 6.12
N SER A 165 9.11 2.88 7.11
CA SER A 165 7.97 3.56 7.72
C SER A 165 8.27 5.06 7.83
N GLY A 166 7.31 5.89 8.15
CA GLY A 166 7.41 7.35 8.18
C GLY A 166 8.73 7.94 8.68
N PRO A 167 9.30 7.51 9.84
CA PRO A 167 10.61 8.02 10.29
C PRO A 167 11.74 7.77 9.29
N GLY A 168 11.77 6.59 8.67
CA GLY A 168 12.78 6.27 7.66
C GLY A 168 12.54 6.99 6.34
N LEU A 169 11.27 7.18 5.92
CA LEU A 169 10.94 8.01 4.75
C LEU A 169 11.46 9.44 4.92
N SER A 170 11.40 9.99 6.15
CA SER A 170 11.98 11.29 6.46
C SER A 170 13.49 11.34 6.25
N LEU A 171 14.22 10.31 6.65
CA LEU A 171 15.67 10.20 6.43
C LEU A 171 16.04 10.02 4.95
N MET A 172 15.17 9.40 4.16
CA MET A 172 15.37 9.15 2.73
C MET A 172 15.17 10.40 1.84
N SER A 173 14.69 11.52 2.38
CA SER A 173 14.23 12.69 1.62
C SER A 173 15.22 13.18 0.55
N GLU A 174 16.51 13.26 0.87
CA GLU A 174 17.52 13.71 -0.08
C GLU A 174 17.72 12.71 -1.23
N PHE A 175 17.80 11.41 -0.91
CA PHE A 175 17.97 10.38 -1.94
C PHE A 175 16.72 10.18 -2.82
N ILE A 176 15.53 10.46 -2.31
CA ILE A 176 14.33 10.56 -3.16
C ILE A 176 14.52 11.68 -4.18
N GLY A 177 15.01 12.84 -3.73
CA GLY A 177 15.37 13.96 -4.60
C GLY A 177 16.45 13.58 -5.62
N TYR A 178 17.47 12.84 -5.17
CA TYR A 178 18.55 12.35 -6.02
C TYR A 178 18.05 11.39 -7.10
N ALA A 179 17.16 10.44 -6.76
CA ALA A 179 16.57 9.51 -7.72
C ALA A 179 15.79 10.25 -8.82
N GLY A 180 14.99 11.25 -8.45
CA GLY A 180 14.29 12.12 -9.41
C GLY A 180 15.22 12.95 -10.26
N MET A 181 16.29 13.49 -9.66
CA MET A 181 17.29 14.29 -10.34
C MET A 181 18.11 13.47 -11.35
N THR A 182 18.45 12.24 -11.01
CA THR A 182 19.23 11.33 -11.88
C THR A 182 18.34 10.53 -12.84
N GLU A 183 17.03 10.67 -12.71
CA GLU A 183 16.04 9.90 -13.49
C GLU A 183 16.29 8.39 -13.36
N THR A 184 16.50 7.94 -12.12
CA THR A 184 16.78 6.54 -11.79
C THR A 184 15.52 5.91 -11.16
N PRO A 185 14.98 4.83 -11.75
CA PRO A 185 13.82 4.13 -11.20
C PRO A 185 14.12 3.56 -9.82
N VAL A 186 13.22 3.73 -8.88
CA VAL A 186 13.29 3.05 -7.58
C VAL A 186 11.90 2.99 -6.94
N VAL A 187 11.60 1.87 -6.28
CA VAL A 187 10.35 1.70 -5.52
C VAL A 187 10.65 1.81 -4.02
N ILE A 188 9.86 2.62 -3.34
CA ILE A 188 9.92 2.82 -1.90
C ILE A 188 8.57 2.42 -1.33
N VAL A 189 8.53 1.37 -0.51
CA VAL A 189 7.32 0.97 0.22
C VAL A 189 7.36 1.63 1.59
N ASP A 190 6.41 2.51 1.86
CA ASP A 190 6.22 3.12 3.16
C ASP A 190 5.03 2.48 3.86
N VAL A 191 5.32 1.73 4.93
CA VAL A 191 4.29 1.13 5.79
C VAL A 191 4.00 2.11 6.93
N GLN A 192 3.02 2.97 6.72
CA GLN A 192 2.67 4.07 7.61
C GLN A 192 2.28 3.58 9.01
N ARG A 193 2.68 4.33 10.01
CA ARG A 193 2.33 4.13 11.42
C ARG A 193 2.06 5.46 12.09
N VAL A 194 1.45 5.44 13.27
CA VAL A 194 1.21 6.66 14.04
C VAL A 194 2.52 7.39 14.33
N GLY A 195 2.62 8.61 13.83
CA GLY A 195 3.67 9.59 14.14
C GLY A 195 3.23 10.59 15.22
N PRO A 196 3.99 11.69 15.42
CA PRO A 196 5.33 11.94 14.87
C PRO A 196 6.45 11.19 15.60
N ALA A 197 7.65 11.24 15.07
CA ALA A 197 8.86 10.55 15.58
C ALA A 197 8.62 9.03 15.70
N THR A 198 8.92 8.41 16.84
CA THR A 198 8.64 6.99 17.06
C THR A 198 7.14 6.69 17.14
N GLY A 199 6.36 7.63 17.67
CA GLY A 199 4.92 7.55 17.78
C GLY A 199 4.39 6.27 18.43
N MET A 200 3.47 5.58 17.75
CA MET A 200 2.97 4.26 18.15
C MET A 200 3.27 3.23 17.04
N PRO A 201 4.41 2.51 17.11
CA PRO A 201 4.96 1.74 15.99
C PRO A 201 4.06 0.63 15.45
N THR A 202 3.12 0.14 16.24
CA THR A 202 2.21 -0.96 15.88
C THR A 202 0.78 -0.49 15.63
N LYS A 203 0.57 0.82 15.51
CA LYS A 203 -0.75 1.43 15.34
C LYS A 203 -0.90 2.07 13.97
N HIS A 204 -2.14 2.07 13.49
CA HIS A 204 -2.53 2.52 12.17
C HIS A 204 -2.68 4.05 12.08
N GLU A 205 -2.14 4.63 11.02
CA GLU A 205 -2.38 6.01 10.59
C GLU A 205 -2.09 6.15 9.08
N GLN A 206 -2.70 7.13 8.42
CA GLN A 206 -2.42 7.55 7.04
C GLN A 206 -1.74 8.93 7.08
N GLY A 207 -0.63 9.03 7.84
CA GLY A 207 0.00 10.31 8.20
C GLY A 207 1.08 10.81 7.25
N ASP A 208 1.55 9.97 6.31
CA ASP A 208 2.76 10.24 5.54
C ASP A 208 2.51 10.75 4.10
N LEU A 209 1.24 10.95 3.70
CA LEU A 209 0.90 11.36 2.33
C LEU A 209 1.52 12.72 1.96
N TYR A 210 1.46 13.71 2.85
CA TYR A 210 2.11 15.01 2.59
C TYR A 210 3.61 14.86 2.38
N HIS A 211 4.26 14.02 3.20
CA HIS A 211 5.68 13.77 3.05
C HIS A 211 5.99 13.05 1.74
N ALA A 212 5.20 12.04 1.38
CA ALA A 212 5.36 11.31 0.13
C ALA A 212 5.19 12.21 -1.11
N VAL A 213 4.25 13.15 -1.07
CA VAL A 213 3.96 14.07 -2.19
C VAL A 213 4.93 15.25 -2.24
N TYR A 214 5.13 15.94 -1.11
CA TYR A 214 5.84 17.23 -1.04
C TYR A 214 7.20 17.14 -0.34
N GLY A 215 7.54 16.00 0.26
CA GLY A 215 8.81 15.81 0.95
C GLY A 215 10.01 15.91 0.01
N SER A 216 11.18 16.17 0.57
CA SER A 216 12.45 16.55 -0.04
C SER A 216 12.55 18.05 -0.40
N HIS A 217 13.79 18.53 -0.54
CA HIS A 217 14.06 19.89 -0.99
C HIS A 217 14.02 19.95 -2.54
N GLY A 218 13.49 21.03 -3.08
CA GLY A 218 13.27 21.20 -4.51
C GLY A 218 12.13 20.32 -5.05
N GLU A 219 11.90 20.37 -6.33
CA GLU A 219 10.79 19.71 -7.01
C GLU A 219 11.30 18.61 -7.94
N ILE A 220 10.72 17.44 -7.83
CA ILE A 220 11.02 16.28 -8.68
C ILE A 220 9.74 15.57 -9.11
N PRO A 221 9.73 14.91 -10.27
CA PRO A 221 8.66 13.99 -10.61
C PRO A 221 8.72 12.76 -9.70
N ARG A 222 7.59 12.38 -9.16
CA ARG A 222 7.37 11.16 -8.37
C ARG A 222 5.94 10.68 -8.52
N ALA A 223 5.68 9.42 -8.31
CA ALA A 223 4.33 8.90 -8.18
C ALA A 223 4.11 8.37 -6.76
N VAL A 224 2.89 8.54 -6.25
CA VAL A 224 2.48 8.03 -4.94
C VAL A 224 1.26 7.14 -5.12
N LEU A 225 1.42 5.86 -4.78
CA LEU A 225 0.39 4.83 -4.85
C LEU A 225 -0.08 4.43 -3.46
N ALA A 226 -1.33 3.99 -3.35
CA ALA A 226 -1.86 3.38 -2.14
C ALA A 226 -2.83 2.23 -2.48
N PRO A 227 -2.51 0.99 -2.13
CA PRO A 227 -3.42 -0.13 -2.29
C PRO A 227 -4.61 0.00 -1.34
N ILE A 228 -5.75 -0.61 -1.72
CA ILE A 228 -6.98 -0.54 -0.94
C ILE A 228 -7.33 -1.85 -0.21
N SER A 229 -6.64 -2.95 -0.49
CA SER A 229 -6.80 -4.26 0.16
C SER A 229 -5.48 -5.04 0.15
N VAL A 230 -5.45 -6.19 0.81
CA VAL A 230 -4.28 -7.09 0.77
C VAL A 230 -4.07 -7.65 -0.64
N GLU A 231 -5.14 -8.08 -1.32
CA GLU A 231 -5.06 -8.49 -2.72
C GLU A 231 -4.50 -7.36 -3.61
N ASP A 232 -5.06 -6.16 -3.46
CA ASP A 232 -4.63 -4.99 -4.23
C ASP A 232 -3.17 -4.61 -3.95
N SER A 233 -2.66 -4.90 -2.74
CA SER A 233 -1.26 -4.68 -2.39
C SER A 233 -0.29 -5.48 -3.25
N PHE A 234 -0.68 -6.71 -3.67
CA PHE A 234 0.10 -7.50 -4.61
C PHE A 234 0.18 -6.81 -5.98
N TYR A 235 -0.96 -6.39 -6.53
CA TYR A 235 -1.01 -5.76 -7.85
C TYR A 235 -0.38 -4.36 -7.85
N MET A 236 -0.61 -3.56 -6.82
CA MET A 236 0.00 -2.24 -6.71
C MET A 236 1.51 -2.30 -6.53
N ALA A 237 2.05 -3.34 -5.93
CA ALA A 237 3.50 -3.56 -5.89
C ALA A 237 4.07 -3.81 -7.31
N VAL A 238 3.37 -4.59 -8.16
CA VAL A 238 3.73 -4.75 -9.58
C VAL A 238 3.67 -3.40 -10.30
N GLU A 239 2.60 -2.65 -10.10
CA GLU A 239 2.39 -1.37 -10.77
C GLU A 239 3.38 -0.29 -10.29
N ALA A 240 3.82 -0.33 -9.03
CA ALA A 240 4.87 0.56 -8.55
C ALA A 240 6.17 0.38 -9.35
N PHE A 241 6.56 -0.87 -9.63
CA PHE A 241 7.70 -1.14 -10.51
C PHE A 241 7.42 -0.71 -11.95
N ASN A 242 6.26 -1.01 -12.49
CA ASN A 242 5.90 -0.61 -13.85
C ASN A 242 6.00 0.90 -14.06
N LEU A 243 5.48 1.70 -13.13
CA LEU A 243 5.59 3.15 -13.18
C LEU A 243 7.03 3.64 -13.01
N ALA A 244 7.78 3.07 -12.04
CA ALA A 244 9.17 3.45 -11.83
C ALA A 244 10.02 3.17 -13.09
N GLU A 245 9.87 2.01 -13.68
CA GLU A 245 10.59 1.58 -14.87
C GLU A 245 10.20 2.39 -16.11
N LYS A 246 8.89 2.54 -16.36
CA LYS A 246 8.37 3.25 -17.54
C LYS A 246 8.78 4.72 -17.54
N TYR A 247 8.58 5.38 -16.40
CA TYR A 247 8.80 6.83 -16.29
C TYR A 247 10.16 7.21 -15.70
N GLN A 248 10.99 6.25 -15.33
CA GLN A 248 12.35 6.46 -14.78
C GLN A 248 12.35 7.52 -13.67
N MET A 249 11.60 7.24 -12.60
CA MET A 249 11.42 8.13 -11.46
C MET A 249 11.19 7.33 -10.17
N PRO A 250 11.35 7.95 -8.97
CA PRO A 250 10.97 7.31 -7.73
C PRO A 250 9.44 7.13 -7.64
N VAL A 251 9.02 5.96 -7.18
CA VAL A 251 7.61 5.64 -6.88
C VAL A 251 7.50 5.24 -5.42
N ILE A 252 6.62 5.91 -4.68
CA ILE A 252 6.35 5.66 -3.27
C ILE A 252 5.00 4.94 -3.17
N MET A 253 4.99 3.77 -2.54
CA MET A 253 3.79 3.01 -2.26
C MET A 253 3.46 3.13 -0.78
N LEU A 254 2.36 3.82 -0.47
CA LEU A 254 1.85 4.01 0.89
C LEU A 254 0.91 2.87 1.25
N THR A 255 1.30 2.05 2.20
CA THR A 255 0.43 1.13 2.93
C THR A 255 0.39 1.55 4.39
N ASP A 256 -0.23 0.78 5.28
CA ASP A 256 -0.33 1.13 6.69
C ASP A 256 -0.22 -0.10 7.60
N ALA A 257 0.00 0.14 8.89
CA ALA A 257 0.22 -0.92 9.87
C ALA A 257 -0.95 -1.91 9.98
N ALA A 258 -2.19 -1.46 9.80
CA ALA A 258 -3.36 -2.34 9.89
C ALA A 258 -3.49 -3.23 8.66
N MET A 259 -3.31 -2.68 7.45
CA MET A 259 -3.33 -3.46 6.21
C MET A 259 -2.14 -4.40 6.12
N SER A 260 -0.95 -3.95 6.51
CA SER A 260 0.29 -4.70 6.37
C SER A 260 0.32 -6.01 7.17
N LEU A 261 -0.33 -6.03 8.34
CA LEU A 261 -0.40 -7.18 9.25
C LEU A 261 -1.72 -7.95 9.17
N ARG A 262 -2.70 -7.45 8.43
CA ARG A 262 -3.98 -8.11 8.21
C ARG A 262 -3.81 -9.24 7.21
N ALA A 263 -4.38 -10.41 7.53
CA ALA A 263 -4.46 -11.54 6.62
C ALA A 263 -5.82 -11.53 5.90
N GLU A 264 -5.80 -11.69 4.58
CA GLU A 264 -6.98 -11.83 3.74
C GLU A 264 -6.87 -13.09 2.86
N ALA A 265 -8.02 -13.69 2.55
CA ALA A 265 -8.14 -14.74 1.55
C ALA A 265 -8.60 -14.13 0.23
N PHE A 266 -7.87 -14.41 -0.85
CA PHE A 266 -8.22 -13.91 -2.20
C PHE A 266 -7.77 -14.92 -3.27
N PRO A 267 -8.29 -14.80 -4.51
CA PRO A 267 -7.88 -15.69 -5.60
C PRO A 267 -6.37 -15.67 -5.81
N THR A 268 -5.77 -16.83 -6.05
CA THR A 268 -4.33 -16.90 -6.37
C THR A 268 -4.02 -16.03 -7.58
N PRO A 269 -3.09 -15.07 -7.47
CA PRO A 269 -2.74 -14.21 -8.59
C PRO A 269 -2.21 -15.01 -9.78
N ASP A 270 -2.77 -14.75 -10.95
CA ASP A 270 -2.31 -15.36 -12.20
C ASP A 270 -1.13 -14.56 -12.76
N LEU A 271 0.07 -15.05 -12.53
CA LEU A 271 1.30 -14.37 -12.95
C LEU A 271 1.42 -14.24 -14.48
N SER A 272 0.74 -15.09 -15.25
CA SER A 272 0.77 -15.03 -16.72
C SER A 272 0.01 -13.83 -17.29
N LYS A 273 -0.88 -13.23 -16.50
CA LYS A 273 -1.68 -12.05 -16.87
C LYS A 273 -1.05 -10.73 -16.44
N LEU A 274 0.06 -10.78 -15.71
CA LEU A 274 0.74 -9.55 -15.29
C LEU A 274 1.41 -8.89 -16.48
N ASN A 275 1.16 -7.60 -16.66
CA ASN A 275 1.95 -6.78 -17.55
C ASN A 275 3.20 -6.31 -16.80
N ILE A 276 4.39 -6.71 -17.25
CA ILE A 276 5.66 -6.34 -16.61
C ILE A 276 6.41 -5.39 -17.54
N VAL A 277 6.59 -4.17 -17.09
CA VAL A 277 7.32 -3.12 -17.82
C VAL A 277 8.78 -3.11 -17.38
N ASN A 278 9.68 -2.94 -18.34
CA ASN A 278 11.10 -2.72 -18.11
C ASN A 278 11.49 -1.34 -18.66
N ARG A 279 12.46 -0.69 -18.03
CA ARG A 279 13.00 0.59 -18.50
C ARG A 279 13.61 0.46 -19.89
N LEU A 280 13.58 1.55 -20.63
CA LEU A 280 14.27 1.65 -21.89
C LEU A 280 15.78 1.67 -21.65
N ILE A 281 16.47 0.64 -22.13
CA ILE A 281 17.94 0.54 -22.08
C ILE A 281 18.50 0.97 -23.45
N TYR A 282 19.61 1.70 -23.43
CA TYR A 282 20.30 2.08 -24.67
C TYR A 282 20.85 0.83 -25.38
N ASN A 283 20.59 0.74 -26.67
CA ASN A 283 21.11 -0.29 -27.55
C ASN A 283 21.67 0.37 -28.82
N SER A 284 23.00 0.36 -28.95
CA SER A 284 23.67 0.97 -30.10
C SER A 284 23.35 0.29 -31.44
N GLU A 285 22.96 -0.99 -31.45
CA GLU A 285 22.55 -1.69 -32.65
C GLU A 285 21.16 -1.25 -33.16
N GLU A 286 20.29 -0.80 -32.25
CA GLU A 286 18.97 -0.25 -32.56
C GLU A 286 19.05 1.25 -32.91
N ASP A 287 19.96 2.01 -32.29
CA ASP A 287 20.20 3.43 -32.57
C ASP A 287 21.13 3.64 -33.77
N LYS A 288 20.78 3.07 -34.93
CA LYS A 288 21.58 3.15 -36.15
C LYS A 288 21.81 4.58 -36.64
N GLU A 289 20.89 5.48 -36.35
CA GLU A 289 20.99 6.90 -36.69
C GLU A 289 21.81 7.69 -35.69
N GLN A 290 22.30 7.03 -34.63
CA GLN A 290 23.02 7.66 -33.52
C GLN A 290 22.26 8.84 -32.90
N LYS A 291 20.94 8.72 -32.78
CA LYS A 291 20.03 9.75 -32.28
C LYS A 291 20.44 10.20 -30.87
N PHE A 292 20.89 9.26 -30.04
CA PHE A 292 21.33 9.53 -28.66
C PHE A 292 22.85 9.71 -28.53
N ILE A 293 23.57 9.90 -29.65
CA ILE A 293 25.00 10.19 -29.63
C ILE A 293 25.24 11.56 -30.28
N ARG A 294 26.00 12.43 -29.60
CA ARG A 294 26.42 13.73 -30.15
C ARG A 294 27.88 13.95 -29.85
N HIS A 295 28.67 14.20 -30.89
CA HIS A 295 30.13 14.34 -30.77
C HIS A 295 30.80 13.17 -30.02
N GLY A 296 30.34 11.93 -30.26
CA GLY A 296 30.85 10.72 -29.61
C GLY A 296 30.47 10.56 -28.15
N ARG A 297 29.48 11.34 -27.65
CA ARG A 297 29.02 11.27 -26.26
C ARG A 297 27.55 10.89 -26.21
N PHE A 298 27.21 10.00 -25.29
CA PHE A 298 25.87 9.54 -25.05
C PHE A 298 25.00 10.64 -24.38
N LEU A 299 23.79 10.82 -24.89
CA LEU A 299 22.84 11.83 -24.43
C LEU A 299 21.81 11.20 -23.46
N ARG A 300 22.26 10.82 -22.27
CA ARG A 300 21.38 10.23 -21.24
C ARG A 300 20.20 11.14 -20.89
N TYR A 301 20.37 12.45 -20.98
CA TYR A 301 19.37 13.46 -20.59
C TYR A 301 18.91 14.29 -21.79
N ALA A 302 18.76 13.64 -22.97
CA ALA A 302 18.33 14.28 -24.19
C ALA A 302 17.00 15.02 -24.02
N LEU A 303 16.89 16.22 -24.63
CA LEU A 303 15.74 17.11 -24.51
C LEU A 303 14.71 16.93 -25.61
N PHE A 304 15.02 16.20 -26.66
CA PHE A 304 14.20 16.06 -27.85
C PHE A 304 13.12 14.97 -27.76
N THR A 305 13.02 14.24 -26.64
CA THR A 305 11.98 13.22 -26.43
C THR A 305 10.66 13.87 -26.05
N GLU A 306 9.55 13.44 -26.66
CA GLU A 306 8.23 14.01 -26.44
C GLU A 306 7.68 13.70 -25.04
N ASP A 307 8.03 12.54 -24.49
CA ASP A 307 7.59 12.04 -23.19
C ASP A 307 8.56 12.35 -22.04
N GLY A 308 9.73 12.96 -22.36
CA GLY A 308 10.80 13.20 -21.38
C GLY A 308 11.56 11.95 -20.97
N ILE A 309 11.31 10.79 -21.60
CA ILE A 309 11.98 9.52 -21.31
C ILE A 309 13.14 9.32 -22.30
N THR A 310 14.29 8.92 -21.78
CA THR A 310 15.50 8.65 -22.57
C THR A 310 16.09 7.30 -22.20
N PRO A 311 16.74 6.58 -23.15
CA PRO A 311 17.36 5.30 -22.82
C PRO A 311 18.38 5.45 -21.67
N MET A 312 18.43 4.46 -20.79
CA MET A 312 19.46 4.38 -19.76
C MET A 312 20.67 3.60 -20.28
N GLY A 313 21.85 4.16 -20.08
CA GLY A 313 23.09 3.41 -20.24
C GLY A 313 23.35 2.55 -19.01
N ILE A 314 23.77 1.33 -19.22
CA ILE A 314 24.18 0.43 -18.14
C ILE A 314 25.70 0.49 -17.97
N PRO A 315 26.25 0.56 -16.74
CA PRO A 315 27.67 0.53 -16.50
C PRO A 315 28.36 -0.67 -17.18
N GLY A 316 29.43 -0.40 -17.95
CA GLY A 316 30.10 -1.40 -18.75
C GLY A 316 29.78 -1.34 -20.25
N ASP A 317 28.73 -0.65 -20.68
CA ASP A 317 28.47 -0.37 -22.10
C ASP A 317 29.37 0.80 -22.58
N PRO A 318 30.35 0.56 -23.48
CA PRO A 318 31.22 1.60 -23.95
C PRO A 318 30.55 2.68 -24.78
N ASN A 319 29.33 2.39 -25.32
CA ASN A 319 28.58 3.31 -26.15
C ASN A 319 27.60 4.19 -25.34
N ALA A 320 27.42 3.90 -24.04
CA ALA A 320 26.46 4.58 -23.20
C ALA A 320 27.09 5.17 -21.92
N ILE A 321 28.35 5.54 -21.99
CA ILE A 321 29.09 6.12 -20.86
C ILE A 321 28.48 7.49 -20.51
N HIS A 322 28.06 7.64 -19.25
CA HIS A 322 27.55 8.88 -18.72
C HIS A 322 27.79 8.99 -17.21
N ALA A 323 27.75 10.21 -16.68
CA ALA A 323 27.85 10.47 -15.26
C ALA A 323 26.46 10.60 -14.61
N ILE A 324 26.34 10.14 -13.36
CA ILE A 324 25.19 10.47 -12.51
C ILE A 324 25.68 11.30 -11.32
N THR A 325 25.04 12.41 -11.08
CA THR A 325 25.34 13.32 -9.96
C THR A 325 24.07 14.01 -9.48
N GLY A 326 24.08 14.61 -8.30
CA GLY A 326 23.00 15.48 -7.83
C GLY A 326 22.97 16.86 -8.50
N LEU A 327 23.96 17.19 -9.35
CA LEU A 327 24.06 18.51 -10.00
C LEU A 327 23.16 18.61 -11.23
N GLU A 328 22.72 19.83 -11.57
CA GLU A 328 22.06 20.09 -12.86
C GLU A 328 23.05 19.90 -14.02
N ARG A 329 22.55 19.43 -15.16
CA ARG A 329 23.40 18.88 -16.22
C ARG A 329 22.87 19.13 -17.62
N GLN A 330 23.77 19.04 -18.58
CA GLN A 330 23.44 19.00 -19.99
C GLN A 330 22.94 17.62 -20.42
N GLU A 331 22.48 17.52 -21.68
CA GLU A 331 21.99 16.27 -22.28
C GLU A 331 23.01 15.13 -22.19
N ASN A 332 24.31 15.43 -22.27
CA ASN A 332 25.42 14.46 -22.21
C ASN A 332 25.93 14.21 -20.78
N SER A 333 25.16 14.53 -19.77
CA SER A 333 25.47 14.37 -18.33
C SER A 333 26.50 15.34 -17.73
N ASP A 334 27.13 16.23 -18.50
CA ASP A 334 28.07 17.20 -17.94
C ASP A 334 27.35 18.22 -17.03
N PRO A 335 27.82 18.46 -15.79
CA PRO A 335 27.26 19.45 -14.90
C PRO A 335 27.32 20.87 -15.51
N ARG A 336 26.24 21.63 -15.37
CA ARG A 336 26.15 23.01 -15.88
C ARG A 336 25.22 23.89 -15.02
N ASN A 337 25.68 25.08 -14.67
CA ASN A 337 24.97 26.07 -13.86
C ASN A 337 24.37 27.17 -14.74
N ARG A 338 23.59 26.81 -15.77
CA ARG A 338 22.96 27.77 -16.68
C ARG A 338 21.44 27.78 -16.50
N PRO A 339 20.81 28.95 -16.44
CA PRO A 339 19.36 29.06 -16.24
C PRO A 339 18.52 28.34 -17.31
N ASP A 340 18.93 28.45 -18.58
CA ASP A 340 18.26 27.78 -19.71
C ASP A 340 18.29 26.23 -19.58
N ILE A 341 19.46 25.68 -19.25
CA ILE A 341 19.62 24.25 -19.04
C ILE A 341 18.74 23.77 -17.89
N ARG A 342 18.74 24.51 -16.77
CA ARG A 342 17.85 24.22 -15.64
C ARG A 342 16.39 24.18 -16.07
N THR A 343 15.93 25.16 -16.81
CA THR A 343 14.54 25.23 -17.29
C THR A 343 14.20 24.06 -18.20
N TYR A 344 15.05 23.75 -19.17
CA TYR A 344 14.78 22.63 -20.10
C TYR A 344 14.79 21.27 -19.42
N GLN A 345 15.72 21.02 -18.51
CA GLN A 345 15.79 19.76 -17.80
C GLN A 345 14.64 19.59 -16.80
N MET A 346 14.17 20.68 -16.16
CA MET A 346 12.96 20.61 -15.33
C MET A 346 11.73 20.27 -16.18
N ASN A 347 11.53 20.95 -17.28
CA ASN A 347 10.40 20.66 -18.16
C ASN A 347 10.43 19.21 -18.67
N LYS A 348 11.61 18.73 -19.07
CA LYS A 348 11.81 17.32 -19.46
C LYS A 348 11.39 16.36 -18.36
N ARG A 349 11.88 16.56 -17.14
CA ARG A 349 11.56 15.69 -16.01
C ARG A 349 10.06 15.67 -15.69
N PHE A 350 9.37 16.82 -15.73
CA PHE A 350 7.95 16.92 -15.41
C PHE A 350 7.01 16.43 -16.52
N LYS A 351 7.44 16.41 -17.78
CA LYS A 351 6.67 15.77 -18.88
C LYS A 351 6.28 14.34 -18.59
N LYS A 352 7.09 13.60 -17.81
CA LYS A 352 6.82 12.23 -17.39
C LYS A 352 5.52 12.11 -16.60
N LEU A 353 5.20 13.10 -15.73
CA LEU A 353 3.95 13.12 -14.99
C LEU A 353 2.75 13.44 -15.89
N GLU A 354 2.93 14.31 -16.87
CA GLU A 354 1.89 14.59 -17.88
C GLU A 354 1.56 13.31 -18.65
N LYS A 355 2.58 12.58 -19.10
CA LYS A 355 2.41 11.30 -19.79
C LYS A 355 1.77 10.22 -18.91
N LEU A 356 2.14 10.15 -17.63
CA LEU A 356 1.50 9.24 -16.70
C LEU A 356 -0.01 9.53 -16.57
N LEU A 357 -0.39 10.80 -16.45
CA LEU A 357 -1.79 11.22 -16.38
C LEU A 357 -2.57 10.92 -17.66
N GLU A 358 -1.93 11.05 -18.84
CA GLU A 358 -2.55 10.77 -20.12
C GLU A 358 -2.73 9.26 -20.39
N GLU A 359 -1.71 8.46 -20.10
CA GLU A 359 -1.62 7.08 -20.60
C GLU A 359 -2.04 6.03 -19.56
N ASP A 360 -1.77 6.27 -18.27
CA ASP A 360 -1.85 5.20 -17.25
C ASP A 360 -2.83 5.50 -16.12
N TYR A 361 -3.26 6.75 -15.92
CA TYR A 361 -4.02 7.14 -14.74
C TYR A 361 -5.30 6.35 -14.53
N ASP A 362 -6.05 6.12 -15.60
CA ASP A 362 -7.41 5.56 -15.54
C ASP A 362 -7.46 4.14 -14.95
N ARG A 363 -6.35 3.39 -15.02
CA ARG A 363 -6.22 2.06 -14.40
C ARG A 363 -6.00 2.08 -12.89
N PHE A 364 -5.71 3.25 -12.33
CA PHE A 364 -5.47 3.43 -10.89
C PHE A 364 -6.66 4.04 -10.15
N ILE A 365 -7.79 4.17 -10.79
CA ILE A 365 -8.96 4.75 -10.18
C ILE A 365 -10.17 3.82 -10.33
N GLU A 366 -10.88 3.64 -9.24
CA GLU A 366 -12.14 2.90 -9.23
C GLU A 366 -13.26 3.89 -8.90
N ILE A 367 -14.25 3.99 -9.79
CA ILE A 367 -15.40 4.88 -9.64
C ILE A 367 -16.66 4.02 -9.55
N ASP A 368 -17.31 4.06 -8.40
CA ASP A 368 -18.60 3.44 -8.12
C ASP A 368 -19.66 4.53 -7.95
N ALA A 369 -20.14 5.06 -9.07
CA ALA A 369 -21.04 6.22 -9.12
C ALA A 369 -22.34 5.92 -9.92
N PRO A 370 -23.25 5.09 -9.37
CA PRO A 370 -24.49 4.72 -10.06
C PRO A 370 -25.50 5.85 -10.15
N TYR A 371 -25.35 6.94 -9.37
CA TYR A 371 -26.29 8.03 -9.30
C TYR A 371 -25.74 9.29 -9.99
N LYS A 372 -26.56 9.93 -10.82
CA LYS A 372 -26.22 11.23 -11.47
C LYS A 372 -26.32 12.42 -10.53
N ASP A 373 -27.08 12.27 -9.44
CA ASP A 373 -27.34 13.29 -8.43
C ASP A 373 -27.35 12.60 -7.07
N ALA A 374 -26.19 12.14 -6.62
CA ALA A 374 -26.02 11.51 -5.33
C ALA A 374 -26.07 12.58 -4.22
N ASP A 375 -26.59 12.19 -3.05
CA ASP A 375 -26.62 13.08 -1.89
C ASP A 375 -25.20 13.35 -1.38
N ILE A 376 -24.35 12.30 -1.40
CA ILE A 376 -22.94 12.40 -1.01
C ILE A 376 -22.09 11.55 -1.97
N GLY A 377 -20.98 12.11 -2.43
CA GLY A 377 -19.87 11.39 -3.06
C GLY A 377 -18.74 11.21 -2.06
N ILE A 378 -18.24 10.00 -1.90
CA ILE A 378 -17.12 9.70 -0.97
C ILE A 378 -15.86 9.43 -1.77
N ILE A 379 -14.77 10.16 -1.48
CA ILE A 379 -13.45 9.92 -2.04
C ILE A 379 -12.55 9.42 -0.92
N THR A 380 -11.92 8.28 -1.06
CA THR A 380 -11.04 7.75 -0.01
C THR A 380 -10.02 6.75 -0.54
N TRP A 381 -8.96 6.50 0.22
CA TRP A 381 -7.78 5.76 -0.19
C TRP A 381 -7.28 4.78 0.89
N GLY A 382 -6.35 3.93 0.52
CA GLY A 382 -5.73 2.98 1.44
C GLY A 382 -6.74 2.04 2.09
N LEU A 383 -6.48 1.60 3.31
CA LEU A 383 -7.38 0.72 4.06
C LEU A 383 -8.77 1.36 4.27
N THR A 384 -8.84 2.68 4.42
CA THR A 384 -10.11 3.40 4.59
C THR A 384 -11.05 3.17 3.40
N ALA A 385 -10.52 2.95 2.20
CA ALA A 385 -11.33 2.62 1.02
C ALA A 385 -12.08 1.28 1.16
N SER A 386 -11.41 0.22 1.63
CA SER A 386 -12.07 -1.08 1.87
C SER A 386 -13.20 -0.97 2.89
N ILE A 387 -12.97 -0.22 3.97
CA ILE A 387 -13.96 0.01 5.02
C ILE A 387 -15.15 0.81 4.48
N THR A 388 -14.87 1.82 3.67
CA THR A 388 -15.91 2.66 3.04
C THR A 388 -16.74 1.87 2.04
N LYS A 389 -16.17 0.91 1.30
CA LYS A 389 -16.95 0.03 0.40
C LYS A 389 -18.08 -0.69 1.13
N GLU A 390 -17.79 -1.24 2.30
CA GLU A 390 -18.81 -1.86 3.16
C GLU A 390 -19.87 -0.86 3.63
N ALA A 391 -19.44 0.31 4.11
CA ALA A 391 -20.34 1.36 4.56
C ALA A 391 -21.28 1.84 3.42
N VAL A 392 -20.73 2.03 2.21
CA VAL A 392 -21.52 2.44 1.03
C VAL A 392 -22.59 1.42 0.68
N GLN A 393 -22.26 0.11 0.74
CA GLN A 393 -23.28 -0.94 0.52
C GLN A 393 -24.39 -0.88 1.54
N ARG A 394 -24.06 -0.69 2.82
CA ARG A 394 -25.05 -0.58 3.91
C ARG A 394 -25.91 0.67 3.77
N LEU A 395 -25.32 1.82 3.47
CA LEU A 395 -26.04 3.08 3.23
C LEU A 395 -27.00 2.97 2.04
N ARG A 396 -26.55 2.38 0.92
CA ARG A 396 -27.39 2.14 -0.25
C ARG A 396 -28.53 1.17 0.04
N SER A 397 -28.32 0.14 0.87
CA SER A 397 -29.39 -0.78 1.29
C SER A 397 -30.48 -0.09 2.10
N ARG A 398 -30.17 1.06 2.73
CA ARG A 398 -31.11 1.95 3.44
C ARG A 398 -31.78 2.97 2.51
N GLY A 399 -31.47 2.96 1.20
CA GLY A 399 -32.08 3.84 0.19
C GLY A 399 -31.37 5.18 -0.02
N LEU A 400 -30.18 5.39 0.58
CA LEU A 400 -29.39 6.61 0.39
C LEU A 400 -28.64 6.57 -0.95
N LYS A 401 -28.60 7.71 -1.65
CA LYS A 401 -27.87 7.86 -2.91
C LYS A 401 -26.42 8.26 -2.64
N ILE A 402 -25.54 7.28 -2.56
CA ILE A 402 -24.10 7.46 -2.29
C ILE A 402 -23.29 7.04 -3.50
N ASN A 403 -22.44 7.93 -4.00
CA ASN A 403 -21.37 7.62 -4.95
C ASN A 403 -20.04 7.47 -4.22
N ALA A 404 -19.10 6.71 -4.79
CA ALA A 404 -17.78 6.52 -4.21
C ALA A 404 -16.69 6.49 -5.28
N MET A 405 -15.50 6.97 -4.93
CA MET A 405 -14.29 6.95 -5.75
C MET A 405 -13.11 6.51 -4.90
N TYR A 406 -12.33 5.58 -5.42
CA TYR A 406 -11.21 4.94 -4.72
C TYR A 406 -9.93 5.08 -5.53
N PRO A 407 -9.22 6.24 -5.45
CA PRO A 407 -7.94 6.43 -6.13
C PRO A 407 -6.86 5.55 -5.50
N ARG A 408 -6.09 4.85 -6.33
CA ARG A 408 -4.86 4.14 -5.97
C ARG A 408 -3.62 4.96 -6.30
N LEU A 409 -3.66 5.77 -7.36
CA LEU A 409 -2.65 6.80 -7.63
C LEU A 409 -3.10 8.11 -7.00
N LEU A 410 -2.41 8.49 -5.91
CA LEU A 410 -2.71 9.69 -5.12
C LEU A 410 -1.95 10.92 -5.63
N TRP A 411 -0.83 10.70 -6.31
CA TRP A 411 -0.03 11.73 -6.95
C TRP A 411 0.65 11.19 -8.20
N PRO A 412 0.63 11.91 -9.33
CA PRO A 412 -0.07 13.19 -9.57
C PRO A 412 -1.60 13.03 -9.56
N VAL A 413 -2.31 14.12 -9.27
CA VAL A 413 -3.78 14.19 -9.30
C VAL A 413 -4.26 14.48 -10.73
N LYS A 414 -5.19 13.71 -11.25
CA LYS A 414 -5.88 13.98 -12.53
C LYS A 414 -7.14 14.80 -12.24
N GLU A 415 -6.99 16.11 -12.27
CA GLU A 415 -7.96 17.11 -11.81
C GLU A 415 -9.35 16.93 -12.44
N ASP A 416 -9.40 16.72 -13.75
CA ASP A 416 -10.65 16.54 -14.52
C ASP A 416 -11.47 15.31 -14.08
N VAL A 417 -10.80 14.21 -13.68
CA VAL A 417 -11.47 12.99 -13.20
C VAL A 417 -12.12 13.24 -11.84
N PHE A 418 -11.41 13.92 -10.93
CA PHE A 418 -11.97 14.28 -9.63
C PHE A 418 -13.15 15.24 -9.76
N GLU A 419 -13.02 16.26 -10.61
CA GLU A 419 -14.09 17.23 -10.86
C GLU A 419 -15.31 16.60 -11.56
N PHE A 420 -15.06 15.66 -12.49
CA PHE A 420 -16.15 14.91 -13.12
C PHE A 420 -16.92 14.08 -12.09
N PHE A 421 -16.20 13.35 -11.21
CA PHE A 421 -16.83 12.62 -10.13
C PHE A 421 -17.63 13.53 -9.19
N ALA A 422 -17.05 14.66 -8.79
CA ALA A 422 -17.69 15.59 -7.86
C ALA A 422 -19.03 16.15 -8.41
N LYS A 423 -19.12 16.36 -9.73
CA LYS A 423 -20.37 16.81 -10.38
C LYS A 423 -21.53 15.81 -10.30
N SER A 424 -21.23 14.55 -9.98
CA SER A 424 -22.25 13.50 -9.81
C SER A 424 -22.89 13.50 -8.40
N SER A 425 -22.46 14.39 -7.52
CA SER A 425 -22.88 14.39 -6.11
C SER A 425 -23.04 15.83 -5.59
N LYS A 426 -23.97 16.04 -4.67
CA LYS A 426 -24.23 17.37 -4.08
C LYS A 426 -23.10 17.83 -3.16
N ARG A 427 -22.46 16.91 -2.46
CA ARG A 427 -21.38 17.15 -1.49
C ARG A 427 -20.33 16.06 -1.60
N ILE A 428 -19.07 16.41 -1.34
CA ILE A 428 -17.96 15.45 -1.34
C ILE A 428 -17.46 15.27 0.08
N LEU A 429 -17.39 14.02 0.53
CA LEU A 429 -16.85 13.58 1.81
C LEU A 429 -15.52 12.86 1.59
N ILE A 430 -14.49 13.22 2.35
CA ILE A 430 -13.17 12.55 2.33
C ILE A 430 -12.82 12.10 3.75
N PRO A 431 -13.07 10.82 4.10
CA PRO A 431 -12.65 10.26 5.39
C PRO A 431 -11.18 9.82 5.32
N GLU A 432 -10.39 10.19 6.35
CA GLU A 432 -8.97 9.86 6.46
C GLU A 432 -8.54 9.59 7.90
N THR A 433 -7.56 8.69 8.06
CA THR A 433 -6.97 8.41 9.38
C THR A 433 -5.71 9.24 9.60
N ASN A 434 -5.86 10.56 9.60
CA ASN A 434 -4.82 11.54 9.93
C ASN A 434 -5.45 12.84 10.44
N TYR A 435 -4.64 13.69 11.08
CA TYR A 435 -5.14 14.91 11.71
C TYR A 435 -5.62 15.96 10.70
N TYR A 436 -4.90 16.19 9.60
CA TYR A 436 -5.14 17.33 8.70
C TYR A 436 -6.11 17.08 7.56
N GLY A 437 -6.52 15.82 7.27
CA GLY A 437 -7.21 15.50 6.03
C GLY A 437 -6.28 15.74 4.83
N GLN A 438 -5.22 14.94 4.76
CA GLN A 438 -4.13 15.22 3.81
C GLN A 438 -4.58 15.10 2.36
N LEU A 439 -5.34 14.05 2.00
CA LEU A 439 -5.90 13.94 0.66
C LEU A 439 -6.95 15.02 0.42
N ALA A 440 -7.82 15.30 1.40
CA ALA A 440 -8.82 16.36 1.28
C ALA A 440 -8.19 17.72 0.98
N THR A 441 -7.04 18.01 1.59
CA THR A 441 -6.28 19.25 1.33
C THR A 441 -5.63 19.23 -0.05
N ILE A 442 -5.04 18.10 -0.48
CA ILE A 442 -4.46 17.98 -1.83
C ILE A 442 -5.54 18.16 -2.90
N VAL A 443 -6.70 17.51 -2.72
CA VAL A 443 -7.85 17.67 -3.63
C VAL A 443 -8.32 19.12 -3.68
N LYS A 444 -8.44 19.77 -2.52
CA LYS A 444 -8.82 21.18 -2.45
C LYS A 444 -7.81 22.13 -3.14
N ASP A 445 -6.51 21.81 -3.03
CA ASP A 445 -5.45 22.60 -3.66
C ASP A 445 -5.40 22.42 -5.18
N ARG A 446 -5.60 21.19 -5.64
CA ARG A 446 -5.43 20.81 -7.04
C ARG A 446 -6.69 20.92 -7.89
N THR A 447 -7.87 21.02 -7.26
CA THR A 447 -9.16 21.03 -7.95
C THR A 447 -10.06 22.17 -7.43
N HIS A 448 -11.23 22.36 -8.04
CA HIS A 448 -12.27 23.29 -7.54
C HIS A 448 -13.16 22.67 -6.45
N ILE A 449 -12.91 21.43 -6.05
CA ILE A 449 -13.70 20.72 -5.04
C ILE A 449 -13.43 21.32 -3.66
N ARG A 450 -14.51 21.53 -2.90
CA ARG A 450 -14.46 21.93 -1.49
C ARG A 450 -15.02 20.77 -0.66
N PRO A 451 -14.18 19.83 -0.21
CA PRO A 451 -14.66 18.63 0.44
C PRO A 451 -15.00 18.88 1.91
N ILE A 452 -15.89 18.03 2.43
CA ILE A 452 -16.05 17.76 3.85
C ILE A 452 -14.98 16.74 4.21
N SER A 453 -14.08 17.07 5.12
CA SER A 453 -13.06 16.16 5.62
C SER A 453 -13.50 15.54 6.95
N TYR A 454 -13.50 14.22 7.05
CA TYR A 454 -13.79 13.50 8.30
C TYR A 454 -12.56 12.74 8.79
N ASN A 455 -12.03 13.14 9.94
CA ASN A 455 -10.70 12.75 10.40
C ASN A 455 -10.74 12.01 11.73
N ILE A 456 -10.08 10.84 11.78
CA ILE A 456 -9.72 10.17 13.02
C ILE A 456 -8.20 10.01 13.10
N TYR A 457 -7.63 10.03 14.31
CA TYR A 457 -6.18 9.99 14.54
C TYR A 457 -5.84 9.32 15.88
N ARG A 458 -6.58 8.24 16.21
CA ARG A 458 -6.48 7.50 17.46
C ARG A 458 -5.59 6.25 17.41
N GLY A 459 -4.94 6.01 16.28
CA GLY A 459 -4.09 4.83 16.08
C GLY A 459 -4.84 3.55 15.69
N GLU A 460 -6.08 3.69 15.26
CA GLU A 460 -6.95 2.60 14.80
C GLU A 460 -7.67 3.01 13.51
N PRO A 461 -7.97 2.06 12.61
CA PRO A 461 -8.73 2.35 11.41
C PRO A 461 -10.18 2.72 11.75
N PHE A 462 -10.89 3.26 10.77
CA PHE A 462 -12.34 3.38 10.81
C PHE A 462 -13.01 2.01 10.97
N ILE A 463 -14.25 2.03 11.45
CA ILE A 463 -15.20 0.94 11.26
C ILE A 463 -16.30 1.41 10.32
N PRO A 464 -17.00 0.53 9.57
CA PRO A 464 -18.06 0.93 8.64
C PRO A 464 -19.12 1.83 9.27
N LYS A 465 -19.48 1.57 10.53
CA LYS A 465 -20.49 2.36 11.27
C LYS A 465 -20.09 3.84 11.41
N GLU A 466 -18.82 4.17 11.58
CA GLU A 466 -18.38 5.57 11.71
C GLU A 466 -18.52 6.34 10.38
N ILE A 467 -18.36 5.63 9.25
CA ILE A 467 -18.65 6.21 7.93
C ILE A 467 -20.16 6.38 7.73
N GLU A 468 -20.96 5.43 8.20
CA GLU A 468 -22.42 5.56 8.18
C GLU A 468 -22.87 6.75 9.04
N ASP A 469 -22.31 6.90 10.24
CA ASP A 469 -22.72 7.95 11.20
C ASP A 469 -22.38 9.36 10.71
N ILE A 470 -21.21 9.59 10.07
CA ILE A 470 -20.92 10.89 9.46
C ILE A 470 -21.87 11.17 8.29
N VAL A 471 -22.22 10.18 7.49
CA VAL A 471 -23.18 10.34 6.40
C VAL A 471 -24.56 10.69 6.96
N ASP A 472 -25.04 9.97 7.98
CA ASP A 472 -26.32 10.27 8.64
C ASP A 472 -26.32 11.69 9.22
N PHE A 473 -25.28 12.09 9.92
CA PHE A 473 -25.12 13.45 10.43
C PHE A 473 -25.19 14.50 9.31
N LEU A 474 -24.53 14.26 8.18
CA LEU A 474 -24.60 15.17 7.04
C LEU A 474 -25.97 15.20 6.37
N MET A 475 -26.72 14.08 6.38
CA MET A 475 -28.09 14.06 5.84
C MET A 475 -29.05 14.86 6.70
N GLU A 476 -28.82 14.93 8.01
CA GLU A 476 -29.60 15.76 8.94
C GLU A 476 -29.20 17.25 8.87
N ASN A 477 -27.95 17.57 8.48
CA ASN A 477 -27.39 18.92 8.42
C ASN A 477 -27.01 19.29 6.98
N GLN A 478 -28.01 19.53 6.14
CA GLN A 478 -27.85 19.73 4.70
C GLN A 478 -27.14 21.03 4.30
N GLU A 479 -27.08 22.01 5.20
CA GLU A 479 -26.36 23.28 5.02
C GLU A 479 -24.83 23.12 5.05
N ILE A 480 -24.33 21.99 5.59
CA ILE A 480 -22.89 21.70 5.63
C ILE A 480 -22.45 21.23 4.24
N THR A 481 -21.63 22.03 3.57
CA THR A 481 -21.10 21.75 2.23
C THR A 481 -19.59 21.57 2.19
N GLU A 482 -18.87 22.06 3.18
CA GLU A 482 -17.41 21.94 3.36
C GLU A 482 -17.05 22.00 4.85
N GLY A 483 -15.82 21.66 5.18
CA GLY A 483 -15.33 21.77 6.55
C GLY A 483 -14.60 20.52 7.02
N ARG A 484 -14.07 20.61 8.23
CA ARG A 484 -13.36 19.50 8.90
C ARG A 484 -14.16 19.02 10.09
N PHE A 485 -14.38 17.71 10.15
CA PHE A 485 -15.13 17.03 11.18
C PHE A 485 -14.28 15.94 11.83
N THR A 486 -14.55 15.67 13.09
CA THR A 486 -13.97 14.60 13.90
C THR A 486 -15.08 13.85 14.62
N PRO A 487 -14.83 12.69 15.23
CA PRO A 487 -15.83 11.97 16.01
C PRO A 487 -16.53 12.82 17.08
N GLU A 488 -15.85 13.81 17.67
CA GLU A 488 -16.43 14.71 18.67
C GLU A 488 -17.62 15.51 18.15
N HIS A 489 -17.60 15.89 16.88
CA HIS A 489 -18.71 16.61 16.24
C HIS A 489 -19.98 15.74 16.10
N ILE A 490 -19.80 14.42 16.09
CA ILE A 490 -20.88 13.44 15.87
C ILE A 490 -21.34 12.83 17.20
N TYR A 491 -20.39 12.44 18.05
CA TYR A 491 -20.67 11.68 19.27
C TYR A 491 -20.51 12.51 20.56
N GLY A 492 -20.06 13.78 20.46
CA GLY A 492 -19.76 14.62 21.61
C GLY A 492 -18.69 14.01 22.51
N GLU A 493 -18.83 14.14 23.81
CA GLU A 493 -17.86 13.60 24.81
C GLU A 493 -17.68 12.07 24.76
N LYS A 494 -18.59 11.34 24.12
CA LYS A 494 -18.52 9.88 23.97
C LYS A 494 -17.63 9.42 22.83
N ALA A 495 -17.04 10.34 22.08
CA ALA A 495 -16.28 10.07 20.84
C ALA A 495 -15.14 9.05 21.00
N TYR A 496 -14.52 8.98 22.17
CA TYR A 496 -13.31 8.17 22.37
C TYR A 496 -13.46 7.01 23.36
N GLY A 497 -14.67 6.74 23.82
CA GLY A 497 -14.96 5.58 24.68
C GLY A 497 -14.18 5.56 26.01
N LEU A 498 -13.69 6.71 26.47
CA LEU A 498 -12.88 6.86 27.68
C LEU A 498 -13.71 7.17 28.94
N ILE A 499 -15.01 6.99 28.86
CA ILE A 499 -15.90 7.21 30.01
C ILE A 499 -16.82 6.01 30.18
#